data_4c9b9d827b3a58e4896dd756a69ff61e
#
_entry.id   4c9b9d827b3a58e4896dd756a69ff61e
#
_cell.length_a   1.000
_cell.length_b   1.000
_cell.length_c   1.000
_cell.angle_alpha   90.00
_cell.angle_beta   90.00
_cell.angle_gamma   90.00
#
_symmetry.space_group_name_H-M   'P 1'
#
loop_
_entity.id
_entity.type
_entity.pdbx_description
1 polymer ?
#
loop_
_entity_poly.entity_id
_entity_poly.type
_entity_poly.pdbx_seq_one_letter_code
_entity_poly.pdbx_strand_id
1 'polypeptide(L)'
;ETNSIVSVHVYDIKDRVTTPMNIGEETDIYIPRIKWTKDPKRLAIMKLNRFQNHLEILLANARVGSTTVLYREENKYYIDESNLDNLVFLDNGTQFVITSEKSGYMHLYLYDLNGRERQAITKGNFDIIDFYGYDPVRKLFYYSSYEESPLEKYIYSINEKGLKKKLTPVKGWNEASFSKNFNYYINVVSNTDTPPVTALYNAKGKQVRVLEDNKAVKEAVKAYNLAKPEFIQIPAADGKTMLNAWIMKPVNQKTGKKYPLLITQYSGPNSQQVKNNWSLSWLNYLAQEGYIVACIDPRGTAARGEEFRKCTYMQLGKL
;
A
#
# COMPACT_ATOMS: atom_id res chain seq x y z
N GLU A 1 23.17 11.00 -17.11
CA GLU A 1 23.74 10.75 -15.77
C GLU A 1 24.15 9.30 -15.63
N THR A 2 25.30 9.06 -15.01
CA THR A 2 25.82 7.71 -14.78
C THR A 2 25.26 7.18 -13.46
N ASN A 3 24.78 5.94 -13.44
CA ASN A 3 24.33 5.30 -12.22
C ASN A 3 25.52 4.81 -11.39
N SER A 4 25.35 4.67 -10.08
CA SER A 4 26.37 4.07 -9.22
C SER A 4 26.44 2.56 -9.50
N ILE A 5 27.67 2.02 -9.59
CA ILE A 5 27.88 0.57 -9.65
C ILE A 5 27.74 0.02 -8.25
N VAL A 6 26.82 -0.93 -8.07
CA VAL A 6 26.48 -1.53 -6.77
C VAL A 6 26.93 -2.98 -6.70
N SER A 7 27.27 -3.45 -5.51
CA SER A 7 27.60 -4.85 -5.24
C SER A 7 26.98 -5.30 -3.92
N VAL A 8 26.79 -6.60 -3.76
CA VAL A 8 26.28 -7.21 -2.53
C VAL A 8 27.33 -8.17 -1.99
N HIS A 9 27.60 -8.06 -0.70
CA HIS A 9 28.57 -8.89 -0.01
C HIS A 9 27.96 -9.44 1.27
N VAL A 10 28.33 -10.67 1.63
CA VAL A 10 28.01 -11.28 2.92
C VAL A 10 29.30 -11.42 3.72
N TYR A 11 29.30 -10.91 4.96
CA TYR A 11 30.38 -11.06 5.90
C TYR A 11 30.05 -12.14 6.94
N ASP A 12 30.85 -13.20 7.00
CA ASP A 12 30.76 -14.21 8.05
C ASP A 12 31.51 -13.72 9.28
N ILE A 13 30.77 -13.45 10.37
CA ILE A 13 31.32 -12.91 11.62
C ILE A 13 32.27 -13.94 12.30
N LYS A 14 31.96 -15.23 12.21
CA LYS A 14 32.73 -16.29 12.86
C LYS A 14 34.05 -16.52 12.14
N ASP A 15 33.98 -16.71 10.83
CA ASP A 15 35.14 -17.04 10.01
C ASP A 15 35.90 -15.79 9.56
N ARG A 16 35.32 -14.57 9.75
CA ARG A 16 35.84 -13.26 9.35
C ARG A 16 36.13 -13.16 7.85
N VAL A 17 35.28 -13.75 7.03
CA VAL A 17 35.40 -13.79 5.57
C VAL A 17 34.28 -13.00 4.93
N THR A 18 34.64 -12.16 3.95
CA THR A 18 33.67 -11.46 3.08
C THR A 18 33.53 -12.22 1.78
N THR A 19 32.30 -12.61 1.42
CA THR A 19 31.99 -13.29 0.17
C THR A 19 31.18 -12.36 -0.71
N PRO A 20 31.65 -12.03 -1.94
CA PRO A 20 30.85 -11.29 -2.92
C PRO A 20 29.73 -12.17 -3.48
N MET A 21 28.54 -11.60 -3.62
CA MET A 21 27.41 -12.28 -4.25
C MET A 21 27.41 -12.00 -5.75
N ASN A 22 27.26 -13.04 -6.56
CA ASN A 22 27.19 -12.91 -8.02
C ASN A 22 25.81 -12.34 -8.41
N ILE A 23 25.75 -11.05 -8.74
CA ILE A 23 24.54 -10.38 -9.22
C ILE A 23 24.49 -10.21 -10.74
N GLY A 24 25.44 -10.83 -11.46
CA GLY A 24 25.64 -10.70 -12.91
C GLY A 24 26.57 -9.55 -13.28
N GLU A 25 26.81 -9.39 -14.58
CA GLU A 25 27.78 -8.41 -15.14
C GLU A 25 27.16 -7.04 -15.43
N GLU A 26 25.82 -6.96 -15.49
CA GLU A 26 25.10 -5.71 -15.75
C GLU A 26 25.32 -4.72 -14.59
N THR A 27 25.76 -3.50 -14.92
CA THR A 27 26.11 -2.46 -13.95
C THR A 27 25.08 -1.35 -13.85
N ASP A 28 24.23 -1.16 -14.88
CA ASP A 28 23.17 -0.14 -14.85
C ASP A 28 21.87 -0.68 -14.24
N ILE A 29 21.98 -1.05 -12.97
CA ILE A 29 20.94 -1.70 -12.18
C ILE A 29 20.74 -1.03 -10.82
N TYR A 30 19.63 -1.38 -10.17
CA TYR A 30 19.36 -1.08 -8.77
C TYR A 30 19.27 -2.37 -7.95
N ILE A 31 19.73 -2.30 -6.70
CA ILE A 31 19.50 -3.32 -5.67
C ILE A 31 18.63 -2.67 -4.58
N PRO A 32 17.31 -2.59 -4.79
CA PRO A 32 16.43 -1.88 -3.86
C PRO A 32 16.33 -2.55 -2.50
N ARG A 33 16.39 -3.89 -2.46
CA ARG A 33 16.23 -4.67 -1.21
C ARG A 33 17.09 -5.93 -1.24
N ILE A 34 17.50 -6.35 -0.05
CA ILE A 34 18.02 -7.68 0.24
C ILE A 34 17.25 -8.27 1.42
N LYS A 35 17.06 -9.59 1.44
CA LYS A 35 16.31 -10.23 2.53
C LYS A 35 16.81 -11.64 2.79
N TRP A 36 17.14 -11.94 4.05
CA TRP A 36 17.45 -13.31 4.46
C TRP A 36 16.20 -14.20 4.33
N THR A 37 16.39 -15.40 3.83
CA THR A 37 15.35 -16.42 3.86
C THR A 37 15.21 -17.02 5.28
N LYS A 38 14.40 -18.06 5.45
CA LYS A 38 14.37 -18.83 6.72
C LYS A 38 15.59 -19.75 6.88
N ASP A 39 16.35 -19.98 5.82
CA ASP A 39 17.67 -20.63 5.84
C ASP A 39 18.74 -19.54 5.93
N PRO A 40 19.54 -19.47 7.02
CA PRO A 40 20.58 -18.45 7.19
C PRO A 40 21.73 -18.55 6.16
N LYS A 41 21.75 -19.60 5.34
CA LYS A 41 22.71 -19.77 4.24
C LYS A 41 22.24 -19.15 2.92
N ARG A 42 21.03 -18.59 2.87
CA ARG A 42 20.41 -18.08 1.65
C ARG A 42 19.93 -16.65 1.80
N LEU A 43 20.44 -15.79 0.94
CA LEU A 43 20.07 -14.37 0.84
C LEU A 43 19.30 -14.14 -0.44
N ALA A 44 18.13 -13.53 -0.35
CA ALA A 44 17.41 -13.00 -1.51
C ALA A 44 17.93 -11.59 -1.83
N ILE A 45 18.29 -11.36 -3.09
CA ILE A 45 18.77 -10.08 -3.61
C ILE A 45 17.80 -9.65 -4.69
N MET A 46 17.15 -8.52 -4.53
CA MET A 46 16.22 -7.95 -5.50
C MET A 46 16.99 -7.04 -6.44
N LYS A 47 16.90 -7.29 -7.75
CA LYS A 47 17.59 -6.56 -8.80
C LYS A 47 16.58 -5.98 -9.77
N LEU A 48 16.63 -4.68 -10.01
CA LEU A 48 15.85 -3.97 -11.01
C LEU A 48 16.78 -3.42 -12.11
N ASN A 49 16.30 -3.43 -13.34
CA ASN A 49 16.97 -2.71 -14.42
C ASN A 49 16.77 -1.19 -14.28
N ARG A 50 17.47 -0.39 -15.09
CA ARG A 50 17.41 1.08 -15.08
C ARG A 50 15.99 1.63 -15.25
N PHE A 51 15.15 1.02 -16.07
CA PHE A 51 13.77 1.41 -16.31
C PHE A 51 12.80 0.94 -15.21
N GLN A 52 13.31 0.17 -14.24
CA GLN A 52 12.53 -0.40 -13.13
C GLN A 52 11.35 -1.27 -13.58
N ASN A 53 11.39 -1.80 -14.79
CA ASN A 53 10.31 -2.62 -15.35
C ASN A 53 10.67 -4.10 -15.53
N HIS A 54 11.88 -4.48 -15.12
CA HIS A 54 12.35 -5.87 -15.07
C HIS A 54 12.95 -6.14 -13.70
N LEU A 55 12.26 -6.98 -12.93
CA LEU A 55 12.67 -7.42 -11.59
C LEU A 55 13.19 -8.85 -11.66
N GLU A 56 14.33 -9.08 -11.04
CA GLU A 56 14.81 -10.41 -10.67
C GLU A 56 15.01 -10.49 -9.16
N ILE A 57 14.53 -11.56 -8.54
CA ILE A 57 14.92 -11.93 -7.19
C ILE A 57 15.91 -13.07 -7.31
N LEU A 58 17.16 -12.79 -6.97
CA LEU A 58 18.24 -13.77 -6.96
C LEU A 58 18.30 -14.44 -5.59
N LEU A 59 18.40 -15.76 -5.55
CA LEU A 59 18.65 -16.53 -4.33
C LEU A 59 20.13 -16.86 -4.27
N ALA A 60 20.86 -16.16 -3.40
CA ALA A 60 22.31 -16.30 -3.25
C ALA A 60 22.66 -17.32 -2.15
N ASN A 61 23.67 -18.15 -2.41
CA ASN A 61 24.34 -18.92 -1.37
C ASN A 61 25.32 -18.01 -0.63
N ALA A 62 25.06 -17.72 0.63
CA ALA A 62 25.83 -16.77 1.43
C ALA A 62 27.30 -17.17 1.64
N ARG A 63 27.63 -18.46 1.47
CA ARG A 63 28.99 -18.97 1.72
C ARG A 63 29.88 -18.92 0.48
N VAL A 64 29.30 -19.14 -0.72
CA VAL A 64 30.09 -19.27 -1.96
C VAL A 64 29.75 -18.17 -2.98
N GLY A 65 28.74 -17.34 -2.71
CA GLY A 65 28.34 -16.21 -3.53
C GLY A 65 27.59 -16.56 -4.82
N SER A 66 27.40 -17.85 -5.15
CA SER A 66 26.63 -18.26 -6.32
C SER A 66 25.15 -17.92 -6.18
N THR A 67 24.48 -17.55 -7.27
CA THR A 67 23.08 -17.18 -7.30
C THR A 67 22.28 -18.00 -8.30
N THR A 68 20.99 -18.13 -8.05
CA THR A 68 19.99 -18.63 -8.99
C THR A 68 18.80 -17.65 -9.01
N VAL A 69 18.13 -17.52 -10.16
CA VAL A 69 16.93 -16.71 -10.24
C VAL A 69 15.79 -17.44 -9.56
N LEU A 70 15.26 -16.84 -8.49
CA LEU A 70 14.11 -17.34 -7.75
C LEU A 70 12.79 -16.84 -8.33
N TYR A 71 12.75 -15.58 -8.77
CA TYR A 71 11.55 -14.93 -9.29
C TYR A 71 11.95 -13.93 -10.37
N ARG A 72 11.10 -13.80 -11.40
CA ARG A 72 11.22 -12.79 -12.43
C ARG A 72 9.87 -12.16 -12.73
N GLU A 73 9.84 -10.84 -12.90
CA GLU A 73 8.68 -10.09 -13.31
C GLU A 73 9.08 -9.03 -14.33
N GLU A 74 8.31 -8.94 -15.40
CA GLU A 74 8.39 -7.88 -16.40
C GLU A 74 7.07 -7.12 -16.42
N ASN A 75 7.16 -5.81 -16.61
CA ASN A 75 5.99 -4.95 -16.69
C ASN A 75 6.18 -3.94 -17.82
N LYS A 76 5.08 -3.54 -18.47
CA LYS A 76 5.11 -2.45 -19.46
C LYS A 76 5.36 -1.08 -18.84
N TYR A 77 5.09 -0.95 -17.53
CA TYR A 77 5.37 0.21 -16.71
C TYR A 77 6.52 -0.10 -15.75
N TYR A 78 6.66 0.69 -14.69
CA TYR A 78 7.60 0.40 -13.61
C TYR A 78 7.01 -0.61 -12.60
N ILE A 79 7.88 -1.37 -11.97
CA ILE A 79 7.59 -2.18 -10.78
C ILE A 79 7.93 -1.30 -9.58
N ASP A 80 6.93 -1.03 -8.74
CA ASP A 80 7.11 -0.16 -7.58
C ASP A 80 8.01 -0.86 -6.55
N GLU A 81 9.16 -0.25 -6.27
CA GLU A 81 10.15 -0.83 -5.38
C GLU A 81 9.67 -0.97 -3.93
N SER A 82 8.71 -0.14 -3.51
CA SER A 82 8.11 -0.22 -2.18
C SER A 82 7.35 -1.52 -1.95
N ASN A 83 6.81 -2.13 -3.01
CA ASN A 83 6.11 -3.41 -2.94
C ASN A 83 7.04 -4.59 -2.64
N LEU A 84 8.35 -4.43 -2.86
CA LEU A 84 9.34 -5.46 -2.60
C LEU A 84 9.56 -5.71 -1.10
N ASP A 85 9.16 -4.78 -0.24
CA ASP A 85 9.15 -4.96 1.21
C ASP A 85 8.18 -6.08 1.64
N ASN A 86 7.18 -6.37 0.81
CA ASN A 86 6.16 -7.40 1.02
C ASN A 86 6.64 -8.84 0.70
N LEU A 87 7.89 -9.05 0.26
CA LEU A 87 8.45 -10.39 0.16
C LEU A 87 8.54 -11.04 1.55
N VAL A 88 7.86 -12.15 1.76
CA VAL A 88 7.87 -12.90 3.03
C VAL A 88 8.16 -14.37 2.77
N PHE A 89 9.30 -14.87 3.28
CA PHE A 89 9.60 -16.30 3.30
C PHE A 89 8.83 -16.97 4.44
N LEU A 90 8.06 -18.02 4.12
CA LEU A 90 7.23 -18.72 5.10
C LEU A 90 8.07 -19.64 6.00
N ASP A 91 7.58 -19.90 7.21
CA ASP A 91 8.28 -20.70 8.21
C ASP A 91 8.43 -22.17 7.83
N ASN A 92 7.69 -22.64 6.81
CA ASN A 92 7.88 -23.99 6.26
C ASN A 92 9.20 -24.15 5.48
N GLY A 93 9.93 -23.06 5.24
CA GLY A 93 11.22 -23.06 4.56
C GLY A 93 11.20 -23.43 3.06
N THR A 94 10.00 -23.57 2.46
CA THR A 94 9.81 -24.04 1.08
C THR A 94 9.03 -23.08 0.19
N GLN A 95 8.47 -22.03 0.78
CA GLN A 95 7.56 -21.11 0.10
C GLN A 95 7.83 -19.65 0.48
N PHE A 96 7.40 -18.74 -0.39
CA PHE A 96 7.39 -17.31 -0.11
C PHE A 96 6.14 -16.65 -0.69
N VAL A 97 5.78 -15.50 -0.14
CA VAL A 97 4.72 -14.63 -0.63
C VAL A 97 5.34 -13.35 -1.16
N ILE A 98 4.83 -12.87 -2.27
CA ILE A 98 5.19 -11.58 -2.87
C ILE A 98 3.93 -10.86 -3.34
N THR A 99 3.98 -9.53 -3.36
CA THR A 99 2.97 -8.70 -4.04
C THR A 99 3.39 -8.44 -5.48
N SER A 100 2.43 -8.44 -6.39
CA SER A 100 2.63 -8.13 -7.80
C SER A 100 1.37 -7.55 -8.42
N GLU A 101 1.54 -6.69 -9.42
CA GLU A 101 0.48 -6.12 -10.24
C GLU A 101 0.27 -6.83 -11.58
N LYS A 102 0.88 -7.99 -11.78
CA LYS A 102 0.83 -8.76 -13.04
C LYS A 102 -0.58 -9.08 -13.55
N SER A 103 -1.60 -8.96 -12.70
CA SER A 103 -3.00 -9.10 -13.09
C SER A 103 -3.71 -7.77 -13.35
N GLY A 104 -2.98 -6.64 -13.35
CA GLY A 104 -3.52 -5.28 -13.48
C GLY A 104 -3.90 -4.61 -12.15
N TYR A 105 -3.88 -5.37 -11.06
CA TYR A 105 -4.10 -4.89 -9.69
C TYR A 105 -3.09 -5.52 -8.75
N MET A 106 -2.78 -4.83 -7.65
CA MET A 106 -1.86 -5.33 -6.64
C MET A 106 -2.48 -6.48 -5.86
N HIS A 107 -1.88 -7.67 -5.95
CA HIS A 107 -2.34 -8.88 -5.27
C HIS A 107 -1.21 -9.65 -4.62
N LEU A 108 -1.57 -10.55 -3.67
CA LEU A 108 -0.67 -11.50 -3.01
C LEU A 108 -0.57 -12.79 -3.83
N TYR A 109 0.65 -13.24 -4.05
CA TYR A 109 0.97 -14.50 -4.74
C TYR A 109 1.86 -15.38 -3.89
N LEU A 110 1.55 -16.66 -3.83
CA LEU A 110 2.33 -17.70 -3.16
C LEU A 110 3.17 -18.45 -4.18
N TYR A 111 4.46 -18.55 -3.92
CA TYR A 111 5.45 -19.27 -4.73
C TYR A 111 6.18 -20.32 -3.91
N ASP A 112 6.71 -21.35 -4.57
CA ASP A 112 7.73 -22.22 -3.96
C ASP A 112 9.16 -21.68 -4.22
N LEU A 113 10.16 -22.23 -3.51
CA LEU A 113 11.56 -21.83 -3.66
C LEU A 113 12.22 -22.32 -4.97
N ASN A 114 11.46 -22.97 -5.88
CA ASN A 114 11.89 -23.24 -7.25
C ASN A 114 11.34 -22.18 -8.23
N GLY A 115 10.69 -21.12 -7.73
CA GLY A 115 10.14 -20.04 -8.54
C GLY A 115 8.80 -20.38 -9.21
N ARG A 116 8.14 -21.46 -8.82
CA ARG A 116 6.82 -21.82 -9.37
C ARG A 116 5.73 -21.14 -8.57
N GLU A 117 4.85 -20.43 -9.28
CA GLU A 117 3.62 -19.93 -8.67
C GLU A 117 2.74 -21.10 -8.22
N ARG A 118 2.37 -21.07 -6.96
CA ARG A 118 1.45 -22.06 -6.37
C ARG A 118 0.02 -21.55 -6.43
N GLN A 119 -0.18 -20.26 -6.18
CA GLN A 119 -1.51 -19.69 -6.10
C GLN A 119 -1.49 -18.15 -6.03
N ALA A 120 -2.48 -17.51 -6.67
CA ALA A 120 -2.88 -16.14 -6.33
C ALA A 120 -3.77 -16.18 -5.08
N ILE A 121 -3.29 -15.64 -3.96
CA ILE A 121 -4.00 -15.62 -2.66
C ILE A 121 -5.18 -14.65 -2.71
N THR A 122 -4.98 -13.46 -3.29
CA THR A 122 -6.05 -12.47 -3.50
C THR A 122 -6.29 -12.28 -4.99
N LYS A 123 -7.53 -11.95 -5.37
CA LYS A 123 -7.97 -11.74 -6.76
C LYS A 123 -9.11 -10.73 -6.80
N GLY A 124 -9.20 -9.97 -7.87
CA GLY A 124 -10.32 -9.04 -8.10
C GLY A 124 -9.87 -7.73 -8.74
N ASN A 125 -10.81 -6.81 -8.94
CA ASN A 125 -10.53 -5.48 -9.51
C ASN A 125 -10.30 -4.46 -8.38
N PHE A 126 -9.35 -4.73 -7.53
CA PHE A 126 -8.95 -3.88 -6.40
C PHE A 126 -7.49 -4.10 -6.05
N ASP A 127 -6.86 -3.10 -5.48
CA ASP A 127 -5.50 -3.20 -4.98
C ASP A 127 -5.49 -3.60 -3.50
N ILE A 128 -4.59 -4.50 -3.10
CA ILE A 128 -4.16 -4.57 -1.72
C ILE A 128 -3.22 -3.41 -1.42
N ILE A 129 -3.23 -2.94 -0.17
CA ILE A 129 -2.42 -1.79 0.27
C ILE A 129 -1.24 -2.28 1.07
N ASP A 130 -1.52 -2.96 2.18
CA ASP A 130 -0.51 -3.52 3.07
C ASP A 130 -0.62 -5.04 3.14
N PHE A 131 0.50 -5.71 3.21
CA PHE A 131 0.60 -7.09 3.61
C PHE A 131 1.21 -7.16 5.00
N TYR A 132 0.41 -7.49 6.01
CA TYR A 132 0.85 -7.54 7.41
C TYR A 132 1.62 -8.82 7.75
N GLY A 133 1.47 -9.88 6.94
CA GLY A 133 2.20 -11.12 7.09
C GLY A 133 1.32 -12.38 7.07
N TYR A 134 1.96 -13.50 7.39
CA TYR A 134 1.35 -14.83 7.44
C TYR A 134 1.42 -15.41 8.84
N ASP A 135 0.28 -15.88 9.34
CA ASP A 135 0.18 -16.64 10.59
C ASP A 135 0.31 -18.14 10.30
N PRO A 136 1.44 -18.79 10.64
CA PRO A 136 1.66 -20.20 10.33
C PRO A 136 0.79 -21.15 11.18
N VAL A 137 0.30 -20.69 12.33
CA VAL A 137 -0.55 -21.50 13.22
C VAL A 137 -1.97 -21.59 12.69
N ARG A 138 -2.53 -20.44 12.27
CA ARG A 138 -3.91 -20.36 11.73
C ARG A 138 -3.94 -20.55 10.21
N LYS A 139 -2.79 -20.50 9.54
CA LYS A 139 -2.63 -20.53 8.06
C LYS A 139 -3.41 -19.41 7.39
N LEU A 140 -3.24 -18.18 7.91
CA LEU A 140 -3.92 -16.98 7.46
C LEU A 140 -2.92 -15.92 7.00
N PHE A 141 -3.23 -15.30 5.86
CA PHE A 141 -2.60 -14.07 5.38
C PHE A 141 -3.42 -12.88 5.86
N TYR A 142 -2.77 -11.83 6.36
CA TYR A 142 -3.43 -10.61 6.80
C TYR A 142 -3.01 -9.45 5.90
N TYR A 143 -3.98 -8.71 5.40
CA TYR A 143 -3.75 -7.62 4.47
C TYR A 143 -4.81 -6.53 4.61
N SER A 144 -4.53 -5.36 4.05
CA SER A 144 -5.52 -4.31 3.83
C SER A 144 -5.76 -4.09 2.33
N SER A 145 -6.95 -3.60 1.97
CA SER A 145 -7.29 -3.37 0.57
C SER A 145 -8.34 -2.30 0.37
N TYR A 146 -8.46 -1.86 -0.91
CA TYR A 146 -9.51 -1.01 -1.47
C TYR A 146 -10.71 -1.80 -2.00
N GLU A 147 -10.91 -3.04 -1.56
CA GLU A 147 -11.88 -3.97 -2.18
C GLU A 147 -13.31 -3.43 -2.24
N GLU A 148 -13.74 -2.68 -1.24
CA GLU A 148 -15.12 -2.16 -1.17
C GLU A 148 -15.26 -0.77 -1.79
N SER A 149 -14.21 0.03 -1.74
CA SER A 149 -14.18 1.39 -2.29
C SER A 149 -12.75 1.91 -2.39
N PRO A 150 -12.39 2.62 -3.46
CA PRO A 150 -11.11 3.30 -3.54
C PRO A 150 -10.92 4.41 -2.47
N LEU A 151 -11.99 4.84 -1.80
CA LEU A 151 -11.95 5.86 -0.75
C LEU A 151 -11.74 5.29 0.65
N GLU A 152 -11.78 3.98 0.82
CA GLU A 152 -11.81 3.32 2.12
C GLU A 152 -10.79 2.19 2.19
N LYS A 153 -10.26 1.98 3.38
CA LYS A 153 -9.28 0.93 3.66
C LYS A 153 -9.83 -0.01 4.73
N TYR A 154 -9.89 -1.29 4.40
CA TYR A 154 -10.33 -2.34 5.31
C TYR A 154 -9.29 -3.42 5.47
N ILE A 155 -9.34 -4.12 6.60
CA ILE A 155 -8.40 -5.16 6.96
C ILE A 155 -9.09 -6.52 6.86
N TYR A 156 -8.37 -7.46 6.26
CA TYR A 156 -8.85 -8.82 5.98
C TYR A 156 -7.87 -9.87 6.46
N SER A 157 -8.39 -11.05 6.71
CA SER A 157 -7.63 -12.28 6.74
C SER A 157 -8.16 -13.22 5.65
N ILE A 158 -7.27 -14.01 5.04
CA ILE A 158 -7.61 -15.01 4.01
C ILE A 158 -6.72 -16.23 4.18
N ASN A 159 -7.25 -17.43 3.92
CA ASN A 159 -6.46 -18.65 3.87
C ASN A 159 -6.17 -19.09 2.42
N GLU A 160 -5.33 -20.10 2.26
CA GLU A 160 -5.00 -20.67 0.94
C GLU A 160 -6.21 -21.23 0.19
N LYS A 161 -7.31 -21.57 0.88
CA LYS A 161 -8.56 -22.02 0.25
C LYS A 161 -9.45 -20.86 -0.22
N GLY A 162 -9.02 -19.61 -0.05
CA GLY A 162 -9.77 -18.41 -0.43
C GLY A 162 -10.87 -18.02 0.57
N LEU A 163 -10.93 -18.66 1.75
CA LEU A 163 -11.88 -18.24 2.79
C LEU A 163 -11.38 -16.93 3.40
N LYS A 164 -12.07 -15.87 3.05
CA LYS A 164 -11.77 -14.49 3.44
C LYS A 164 -12.68 -14.04 4.58
N LYS A 165 -12.11 -13.26 5.51
CA LYS A 165 -12.84 -12.60 6.58
C LYS A 165 -12.43 -11.14 6.67
N LYS A 166 -13.40 -10.23 6.67
CA LYS A 166 -13.22 -8.82 7.02
C LYS A 166 -13.07 -8.69 8.54
N LEU A 167 -11.99 -8.05 8.99
CA LEU A 167 -11.66 -7.90 10.41
C LEU A 167 -12.12 -6.54 10.97
N THR A 168 -12.29 -5.54 10.11
CA THR A 168 -12.68 -4.17 10.49
C THR A 168 -14.06 -3.84 9.92
N PRO A 169 -15.11 -3.86 10.75
CA PRO A 169 -16.48 -3.60 10.27
C PRO A 169 -16.79 -2.11 10.07
N VAL A 170 -16.00 -1.22 10.67
CA VAL A 170 -16.28 0.23 10.66
C VAL A 170 -15.86 0.83 9.33
N LYS A 171 -16.78 1.56 8.71
CA LYS A 171 -16.58 2.27 7.46
C LYS A 171 -15.59 3.43 7.65
N GLY A 172 -14.62 3.52 6.71
CA GLY A 172 -13.61 4.57 6.71
C GLY A 172 -12.21 4.03 6.44
N TRP A 173 -11.22 4.73 6.95
CA TRP A 173 -9.80 4.40 6.82
C TRP A 173 -9.32 3.66 8.05
N ASN A 174 -8.91 2.42 7.88
CA ASN A 174 -8.44 1.54 8.95
C ASN A 174 -6.93 1.29 8.82
N GLU A 175 -6.18 1.46 9.91
CA GLU A 175 -4.75 1.18 10.02
C GLU A 175 -4.52 0.14 11.09
N ALA A 176 -3.84 -0.96 10.78
CA ALA A 176 -3.59 -2.02 11.76
C ALA A 176 -2.11 -2.24 12.02
N SER A 177 -1.81 -2.54 13.30
CA SER A 177 -0.51 -3.04 13.73
C SER A 177 -0.72 -4.38 14.43
N PHE A 178 -0.18 -5.46 13.85
CA PHE A 178 -0.32 -6.81 14.37
C PHE A 178 0.79 -7.15 15.37
N SER A 179 0.44 -7.92 16.39
CA SER A 179 1.43 -8.57 17.25
C SER A 179 2.22 -9.62 16.45
N LYS A 180 3.45 -9.91 16.82
CA LYS A 180 4.35 -10.84 16.12
C LYS A 180 3.74 -12.23 15.85
N ASN A 181 2.85 -12.69 16.73
CA ASN A 181 2.17 -13.98 16.62
C ASN A 181 0.72 -13.87 16.10
N PHE A 182 0.31 -12.69 15.59
CA PHE A 182 -1.04 -12.41 15.09
C PHE A 182 -2.19 -12.69 16.08
N ASN A 183 -1.92 -12.82 17.39
CA ASN A 183 -2.97 -13.04 18.38
C ASN A 183 -3.81 -11.79 18.64
N TYR A 184 -3.21 -10.62 18.46
CA TYR A 184 -3.83 -9.32 18.64
C TYR A 184 -3.40 -8.35 17.56
N TYR A 185 -4.23 -7.34 17.34
CA TYR A 185 -3.85 -6.15 16.56
C TYR A 185 -4.48 -4.90 17.17
N ILE A 186 -3.78 -3.79 17.03
CA ILE A 186 -4.32 -2.46 17.28
C ILE A 186 -4.83 -1.94 15.95
N ASN A 187 -6.08 -1.48 15.92
CA ASN A 187 -6.66 -0.79 14.77
C ASN A 187 -6.94 0.67 15.12
N VAL A 188 -6.51 1.57 14.24
CA VAL A 188 -6.91 2.98 14.25
C VAL A 188 -7.88 3.18 13.11
N VAL A 189 -9.09 3.59 13.39
CA VAL A 189 -10.11 3.86 12.37
C VAL A 189 -10.61 5.28 12.46
N SER A 190 -10.78 5.93 11.31
CA SER A 190 -11.43 7.23 11.21
C SER A 190 -12.25 7.33 9.92
N ASN A 191 -13.12 8.32 9.86
CA ASN A 191 -13.81 8.75 8.64
C ASN A 191 -14.07 10.26 8.71
N THR A 192 -14.71 10.84 7.73
CA THR A 192 -14.97 12.29 7.67
C THR A 192 -15.81 12.81 8.83
N ASP A 193 -16.55 11.95 9.54
CA ASP A 193 -17.42 12.30 10.66
C ASP A 193 -16.86 11.92 12.04
N THR A 194 -15.81 11.09 12.04
CA THR A 194 -15.33 10.49 13.28
C THR A 194 -13.81 10.63 13.38
N PRO A 195 -13.31 11.32 14.44
CA PRO A 195 -11.88 11.35 14.74
C PRO A 195 -11.31 9.94 14.90
N PRO A 196 -9.98 9.77 14.82
CA PRO A 196 -9.35 8.47 14.98
C PRO A 196 -9.76 7.79 16.30
N VAL A 197 -10.26 6.56 16.19
CA VAL A 197 -10.53 5.69 17.34
C VAL A 197 -9.51 4.56 17.31
N THR A 198 -8.76 4.41 18.40
CA THR A 198 -7.74 3.38 18.57
C THR A 198 -8.26 2.28 19.48
N ALA A 199 -8.28 1.05 19.02
CA ALA A 199 -8.74 -0.09 19.82
C ALA A 199 -7.91 -1.33 19.61
N LEU A 200 -7.84 -2.18 20.63
CA LEU A 200 -7.22 -3.50 20.61
C LEU A 200 -8.25 -4.54 20.22
N TYR A 201 -7.86 -5.40 19.28
CA TYR A 201 -8.65 -6.52 18.78
C TYR A 201 -7.88 -7.83 18.92
N ASN A 202 -8.62 -8.93 19.08
CA ASN A 202 -8.03 -10.26 18.99
C ASN A 202 -7.99 -10.76 17.53
N ALA A 203 -7.30 -11.88 17.29
CA ALA A 203 -7.14 -12.50 15.98
C ALA A 203 -8.47 -12.80 15.25
N LYS A 204 -9.58 -12.91 15.98
CA LYS A 204 -10.91 -13.15 15.41
C LYS A 204 -11.63 -11.86 15.00
N GLY A 205 -11.01 -10.69 15.17
CA GLY A 205 -11.63 -9.39 14.89
C GLY A 205 -12.61 -8.92 15.99
N LYS A 206 -12.61 -9.56 17.17
CA LYS A 206 -13.40 -9.09 18.30
C LYS A 206 -12.64 -8.01 19.06
N GLN A 207 -13.25 -6.85 19.25
CA GLN A 207 -12.69 -5.77 20.06
C GLN A 207 -12.51 -6.24 21.51
N VAL A 208 -11.31 -6.05 22.03
CA VAL A 208 -10.95 -6.37 23.42
C VAL A 208 -11.16 -5.16 24.30
N ARG A 209 -10.64 -3.99 23.86
CA ARG A 209 -10.85 -2.73 24.55
C ARG A 209 -10.56 -1.53 23.64
N VAL A 210 -11.19 -0.41 23.89
CA VAL A 210 -10.83 0.89 23.34
C VAL A 210 -9.62 1.44 24.10
N LEU A 211 -8.63 1.93 23.38
CA LEU A 211 -7.43 2.57 23.94
C LEU A 211 -7.57 4.08 23.95
N GLU A 212 -8.15 4.65 22.86
CA GLU A 212 -8.43 6.07 22.72
C GLU A 212 -9.65 6.25 21.81
N ASP A 213 -10.67 6.97 22.24
CA ASP A 213 -11.90 7.22 21.48
C ASP A 213 -12.01 8.64 20.93
N ASN A 214 -11.11 9.53 21.33
CA ASN A 214 -11.09 10.95 20.96
C ASN A 214 -12.45 11.67 21.15
N LYS A 215 -13.23 11.23 22.15
CA LYS A 215 -14.55 11.79 22.43
C LYS A 215 -14.49 13.29 22.71
N ALA A 216 -13.48 13.74 23.45
CA ALA A 216 -13.28 15.16 23.75
C ALA A 216 -13.08 15.99 22.47
N VAL A 217 -12.30 15.48 21.52
CA VAL A 217 -12.09 16.13 20.19
C VAL A 217 -13.43 16.18 19.44
N LYS A 218 -14.17 15.07 19.42
CA LYS A 218 -15.46 14.99 18.73
C LYS A 218 -16.48 16.00 19.29
N GLU A 219 -16.54 16.14 20.61
CA GLU A 219 -17.43 17.12 21.25
C GLU A 219 -16.96 18.56 21.00
N ALA A 220 -15.65 18.84 21.09
CA ALA A 220 -15.11 20.17 20.81
C ALA A 220 -15.43 20.63 19.38
N VAL A 221 -15.23 19.74 18.39
CA VAL A 221 -15.46 20.06 16.96
C VAL A 221 -16.93 20.35 16.66
N LYS A 222 -17.87 19.72 17.37
CA LYS A 222 -19.31 20.04 17.21
C LYS A 222 -19.63 21.52 17.42
N ALA A 223 -18.94 22.16 18.38
CA ALA A 223 -19.17 23.57 18.71
C ALA A 223 -18.79 24.53 17.57
N TYR A 224 -17.89 24.10 16.67
CA TYR A 224 -17.41 24.90 15.55
C TYR A 224 -18.26 24.77 14.30
N ASN A 225 -19.19 23.81 14.22
CA ASN A 225 -20.04 23.55 13.05
C ASN A 225 -19.22 23.55 11.74
N LEU A 226 -18.15 22.73 11.69
CA LEU A 226 -17.21 22.72 10.57
C LEU A 226 -17.83 22.16 9.29
N ALA A 227 -17.47 22.74 8.16
CA ALA A 227 -17.77 22.18 6.87
C ALA A 227 -17.15 20.79 6.71
N LYS A 228 -17.92 19.85 6.15
CA LYS A 228 -17.50 18.47 5.92
C LYS A 228 -17.26 18.21 4.44
N PRO A 229 -16.31 17.35 4.08
CA PRO A 229 -16.13 16.94 2.71
C PRO A 229 -17.30 16.07 2.23
N GLU A 230 -17.84 16.43 1.06
CA GLU A 230 -18.77 15.62 0.30
C GLU A 230 -17.99 14.94 -0.82
N PHE A 231 -18.07 13.60 -0.92
CA PHE A 231 -17.40 12.86 -1.99
C PHE A 231 -18.21 12.94 -3.27
N ILE A 232 -17.54 13.30 -4.36
CA ILE A 232 -18.13 13.42 -5.69
C ILE A 232 -17.24 12.75 -6.73
N GLN A 233 -17.77 12.53 -7.91
CA GLN A 233 -17.00 12.12 -9.08
C GLN A 233 -17.12 13.18 -10.16
N ILE A 234 -15.99 13.49 -10.81
CA ILE A 234 -15.94 14.45 -11.91
C ILE A 234 -15.29 13.78 -13.12
N PRO A 235 -15.71 14.12 -14.35
CA PRO A 235 -15.06 13.60 -15.55
C PRO A 235 -13.67 14.21 -15.71
N ALA A 236 -12.68 13.37 -16.11
CA ALA A 236 -11.38 13.85 -16.55
C ALA A 236 -11.47 14.53 -17.92
N ALA A 237 -10.38 15.15 -18.37
CA ALA A 237 -10.31 15.83 -19.66
C ALA A 237 -10.63 14.92 -20.87
N ASP A 238 -10.45 13.59 -20.73
CA ASP A 238 -10.83 12.61 -21.76
C ASP A 238 -12.34 12.37 -21.88
N GLY A 239 -13.15 12.95 -20.99
CA GLY A 239 -14.60 12.81 -20.93
C GLY A 239 -15.11 11.41 -20.58
N LYS A 240 -14.23 10.46 -20.27
CA LYS A 240 -14.54 9.04 -20.02
C LYS A 240 -14.17 8.59 -18.61
N THR A 241 -12.99 8.99 -18.14
CA THR A 241 -12.48 8.60 -16.83
C THR A 241 -13.12 9.45 -15.75
N MET A 242 -13.84 8.83 -14.82
CA MET A 242 -14.38 9.53 -13.65
C MET A 242 -13.30 9.61 -12.57
N LEU A 243 -13.03 10.81 -12.07
CA LEU A 243 -12.05 11.09 -11.02
C LEU A 243 -12.77 11.20 -9.67
N ASN A 244 -12.18 10.62 -8.61
CA ASN A 244 -12.66 10.84 -7.26
C ASN A 244 -12.25 12.22 -6.78
N ALA A 245 -13.16 12.91 -6.13
CA ALA A 245 -12.96 14.22 -5.56
C ALA A 245 -13.75 14.37 -4.25
N TRP A 246 -13.36 15.32 -3.44
CA TRP A 246 -14.22 15.83 -2.38
C TRP A 246 -14.35 17.35 -2.49
N ILE A 247 -15.49 17.86 -2.03
CA ILE A 247 -15.80 19.28 -1.98
C ILE A 247 -16.33 19.64 -0.59
N MET A 248 -15.80 20.71 0.00
CA MET A 248 -16.33 21.35 1.19
C MET A 248 -16.96 22.69 0.81
N LYS A 249 -18.19 22.90 1.20
CA LYS A 249 -18.93 24.15 0.97
C LYS A 249 -19.06 24.93 2.26
N PRO A 250 -19.14 26.28 2.20
CA PRO A 250 -19.42 27.08 3.39
C PRO A 250 -20.70 26.63 4.08
N VAL A 251 -20.66 26.48 5.40
CA VAL A 251 -21.82 26.01 6.19
C VAL A 251 -23.03 26.93 6.03
N ASN A 252 -22.77 28.24 5.88
CA ASN A 252 -23.81 29.26 5.70
C ASN A 252 -23.99 29.66 4.24
N GLN A 253 -23.83 28.71 3.30
CA GLN A 253 -23.98 28.96 1.87
C GLN A 253 -25.39 29.48 1.53
N LYS A 254 -25.45 30.62 0.82
CA LYS A 254 -26.70 31.23 0.36
C LYS A 254 -26.94 30.87 -1.10
N THR A 255 -28.18 30.50 -1.42
CA THR A 255 -28.60 30.23 -2.83
C THR A 255 -28.39 31.47 -3.70
N GLY A 256 -27.84 31.27 -4.90
CA GLY A 256 -27.56 32.34 -5.86
C GLY A 256 -26.30 33.18 -5.58
N LYS A 257 -25.65 33.02 -4.44
CA LYS A 257 -24.38 33.68 -4.17
C LYS A 257 -23.22 32.89 -4.78
N LYS A 258 -22.29 33.59 -5.44
CA LYS A 258 -21.01 33.01 -5.91
C LYS A 258 -19.99 33.05 -4.78
N TYR A 259 -19.19 31.97 -4.66
CA TYR A 259 -18.13 31.83 -3.70
C TYR A 259 -16.81 31.58 -4.40
N PRO A 260 -15.67 32.07 -3.89
CA PRO A 260 -14.37 31.70 -4.42
C PRO A 260 -14.11 30.20 -4.24
N LEU A 261 -13.50 29.57 -5.24
CA LEU A 261 -13.12 28.15 -5.22
C LEU A 261 -11.62 28.02 -5.07
N LEU A 262 -11.21 27.27 -4.05
CA LEU A 262 -9.83 26.80 -3.91
C LEU A 262 -9.79 25.30 -4.28
N ILE A 263 -8.97 24.93 -5.24
CA ILE A 263 -8.67 23.54 -5.56
C ILE A 263 -7.29 23.21 -5.00
N THR A 264 -7.20 22.15 -4.22
CA THR A 264 -5.96 21.60 -3.71
C THR A 264 -5.74 20.20 -4.25
N GLN A 265 -4.49 19.85 -4.54
CA GLN A 265 -4.12 18.52 -4.99
C GLN A 265 -2.62 18.32 -4.82
N TYR A 266 -2.20 17.06 -4.66
CA TYR A 266 -0.79 16.67 -4.71
C TYR A 266 -0.43 16.06 -6.07
N SER A 267 -1.24 15.12 -6.56
CA SER A 267 -1.15 14.48 -7.88
C SER A 267 0.15 13.71 -8.18
N GLY A 268 1.01 13.51 -7.20
CA GLY A 268 2.22 12.69 -7.37
C GLY A 268 1.87 11.23 -7.68
N PRO A 269 2.73 10.49 -8.42
CA PRO A 269 2.51 9.08 -8.69
C PRO A 269 2.23 8.27 -7.42
N ASN A 270 1.22 7.40 -7.48
CA ASN A 270 0.79 6.56 -6.35
C ASN A 270 0.33 7.31 -5.09
N SER A 271 0.11 8.62 -5.15
CA SER A 271 -0.47 9.40 -4.06
C SER A 271 -1.99 9.23 -3.98
N GLN A 272 -2.57 9.55 -2.83
CA GLN A 272 -4.02 9.61 -2.67
C GLN A 272 -4.39 10.67 -1.64
N GLN A 273 -5.19 11.65 -2.05
CA GLN A 273 -5.68 12.73 -1.19
C GLN A 273 -7.18 12.58 -0.89
N VAL A 274 -7.92 11.92 -1.79
CA VAL A 274 -9.37 11.72 -1.66
C VAL A 274 -9.63 10.41 -0.95
N LYS A 275 -9.82 10.50 0.40
CA LYS A 275 -10.01 9.35 1.30
C LYS A 275 -11.11 9.63 2.29
N ASN A 276 -11.86 8.60 2.66
CA ASN A 276 -12.80 8.68 3.78
C ASN A 276 -12.06 8.51 5.12
N ASN A 277 -11.31 9.54 5.50
CA ASN A 277 -10.59 9.62 6.75
C ASN A 277 -10.83 10.96 7.45
N TRP A 278 -10.53 11.01 8.73
CA TRP A 278 -10.56 12.25 9.48
C TRP A 278 -9.48 13.21 9.01
N SER A 279 -9.88 14.43 8.70
CA SER A 279 -8.96 15.53 8.43
C SER A 279 -9.52 16.82 9.04
N LEU A 280 -8.74 17.44 9.89
CA LEU A 280 -9.01 18.77 10.43
C LEU A 280 -7.78 19.63 10.11
N SER A 281 -7.98 20.63 9.26
CA SER A 281 -6.88 21.45 8.77
C SER A 281 -7.35 22.88 8.47
N TRP A 282 -6.43 23.73 8.02
CA TRP A 282 -6.73 25.09 7.57
C TRP A 282 -7.77 25.14 6.43
N LEU A 283 -7.98 24.04 5.70
CA LEU A 283 -9.01 23.96 4.67
C LEU A 283 -10.43 24.07 5.23
N ASN A 284 -10.66 23.51 6.44
CA ASN A 284 -11.93 23.67 7.13
C ASN A 284 -12.16 25.12 7.55
N TYR A 285 -11.09 25.81 7.99
CA TYR A 285 -11.15 27.24 8.31
C TYR A 285 -11.51 28.08 7.07
N LEU A 286 -10.88 27.82 5.92
CA LEU A 286 -11.24 28.51 4.67
C LEU A 286 -12.70 28.31 4.26
N ALA A 287 -13.24 27.11 4.47
CA ALA A 287 -14.66 26.86 4.20
C ALA A 287 -15.56 27.68 5.11
N GLN A 288 -15.18 27.93 6.37
CA GLN A 288 -15.88 28.84 7.27
C GLN A 288 -15.76 30.30 6.85
N GLU A 289 -14.62 30.71 6.32
CA GLU A 289 -14.40 32.06 5.76
C GLU A 289 -15.09 32.29 4.40
N GLY A 290 -15.86 31.31 3.94
CA GLY A 290 -16.70 31.45 2.74
C GLY A 290 -16.04 31.00 1.43
N TYR A 291 -15.04 30.16 1.49
CA TYR A 291 -14.48 29.49 0.32
C TYR A 291 -15.18 28.14 0.08
N ILE A 292 -15.38 27.79 -1.18
CA ILE A 292 -15.55 26.41 -1.58
C ILE A 292 -14.15 25.82 -1.72
N VAL A 293 -13.90 24.68 -1.07
CA VAL A 293 -12.62 23.99 -1.14
C VAL A 293 -12.84 22.62 -1.77
N ALA A 294 -12.02 22.24 -2.74
CA ALA A 294 -12.10 20.95 -3.40
C ALA A 294 -10.73 20.29 -3.54
N CYS A 295 -10.73 18.96 -3.54
CA CYS A 295 -9.56 18.16 -3.84
C CYS A 295 -9.93 17.06 -4.83
N ILE A 296 -9.02 16.78 -5.76
CA ILE A 296 -9.23 15.83 -6.84
C ILE A 296 -8.02 14.91 -6.91
N ASP A 297 -8.25 13.60 -7.00
CA ASP A 297 -7.23 12.62 -7.35
C ASP A 297 -7.26 12.35 -8.87
N PRO A 298 -6.32 12.91 -9.65
CA PRO A 298 -6.28 12.73 -11.10
C PRO A 298 -5.73 11.34 -11.46
N ARG A 299 -5.69 11.05 -12.77
CA ARG A 299 -4.97 9.89 -13.30
C ARG A 299 -3.50 9.93 -12.85
N GLY A 300 -2.93 8.79 -12.51
CA GLY A 300 -1.59 8.67 -11.92
C GLY A 300 -1.61 8.45 -10.40
N THR A 301 -2.75 8.69 -9.74
CA THR A 301 -2.92 8.45 -8.30
C THR A 301 -3.31 6.99 -7.99
N ALA A 302 -3.31 6.61 -6.70
CA ALA A 302 -3.50 5.24 -6.22
C ALA A 302 -4.95 4.73 -6.25
N ALA A 303 -5.15 3.50 -5.79
CA ALA A 303 -6.41 2.84 -5.45
C ALA A 303 -7.31 2.42 -6.61
N ARG A 304 -6.82 2.42 -7.85
CA ARG A 304 -7.63 2.12 -9.04
C ARG A 304 -6.92 1.24 -10.06
N GLY A 305 -5.99 0.40 -9.57
CA GLY A 305 -5.21 -0.51 -10.39
C GLY A 305 -4.08 0.14 -11.17
N GLU A 306 -3.30 -0.69 -11.81
CA GLU A 306 -2.05 -0.33 -12.47
C GLU A 306 -2.22 0.66 -13.63
N GLU A 307 -3.20 0.43 -14.51
CA GLU A 307 -3.45 1.28 -15.69
C GLU A 307 -3.76 2.73 -15.30
N PHE A 308 -4.59 2.92 -14.29
CA PHE A 308 -4.91 4.25 -13.81
C PHE A 308 -3.72 4.91 -13.13
N ARG A 309 -2.99 4.14 -12.32
CA ARG A 309 -1.90 4.63 -11.48
C ARG A 309 -0.63 4.95 -12.27
N LYS A 310 -0.29 4.12 -13.26
CA LYS A 310 0.99 4.21 -13.99
C LYS A 310 0.87 4.85 -15.37
N CYS A 311 -0.28 5.39 -15.72
CA CYS A 311 -0.50 6.02 -17.04
C CYS A 311 0.45 7.20 -17.33
N THR A 312 1.07 7.78 -16.31
CA THR A 312 2.04 8.88 -16.44
C THR A 312 3.49 8.40 -16.59
N TYR A 313 3.75 7.07 -16.58
CA TYR A 313 5.10 6.53 -16.71
C TYR A 313 5.76 7.00 -18.01
N MET A 314 6.99 7.56 -17.90
CA MET A 314 7.77 8.15 -18.99
C MET A 314 7.08 9.31 -19.74
N GLN A 315 6.00 9.89 -19.18
CA GLN A 315 5.23 10.96 -19.81
C GLN A 315 4.58 11.92 -18.78
N LEU A 316 5.32 12.23 -17.71
CA LEU A 316 4.90 13.22 -16.73
C LEU A 316 4.56 14.56 -17.39
N GLY A 317 3.45 15.20 -16.96
CA GLY A 317 2.97 16.49 -17.50
C GLY A 317 2.29 16.42 -18.86
N LYS A 318 2.08 15.23 -19.42
CA LYS A 318 1.41 15.05 -20.72
C LYS A 318 -0.10 14.83 -20.59
N LEU A 319 -0.57 14.31 -19.44
CA LEU A 319 -1.98 13.98 -19.18
C LEU A 319 -2.61 14.96 -18.20
#